data_3d3fb53fc0ffcffee19911ab9028f895
#
_entry.id   3d3fb53fc0ffcffee19911ab9028f895
#
_cell.length_a   1.000
_cell.length_b   1.000
_cell.length_c   1.000
_cell.angle_alpha   90.00
_cell.angle_beta   90.00
_cell.angle_gamma   90.00
#
_symmetry.space_group_name_H-M   'P 1'
#
loop_
_entity.id
_entity.type
_entity.pdbx_description
1 polymer ?
#
loop_
_entity_poly.entity_id
_entity_poly.type
_entity_poly.pdbx_seq_one_letter_code
_entity_poly.pdbx_strand_id
1 'polypeptide(L)'
;PLLFIGGTGGDLRNKPNQLDSPLSEHFEIISYDQRGLGQTSKPSGSYSMQQYADDAASLLDELHIDTIPVMGVSFGGMVAQEFIKRHASRVSKLILACTSSGGDGGSSYPLHTLEEMNEEEKLETSIKINDLRITDAWIEQNDDLWQSIKQQAENRNAYKPLPRNLLKQLLARKDHN
;
A
#
# COMPACT_ATOMS: atom_id res chain seq x y z
N PRO A 1 1.45 8.21 19.53
CA PRO A 1 1.56 8.12 18.06
C PRO A 1 1.19 6.72 17.54
N LEU A 2 0.84 6.63 16.27
CA LEU A 2 0.55 5.41 15.52
C LEU A 2 1.38 5.43 14.22
N LEU A 3 2.23 4.44 13.98
CA LEU A 3 2.89 4.27 12.69
C LEU A 3 1.91 3.64 11.69
N PHE A 4 1.58 4.39 10.64
CA PHE A 4 0.71 3.92 9.56
C PHE A 4 1.55 3.66 8.30
N ILE A 5 1.63 2.39 7.88
CA ILE A 5 2.34 1.96 6.67
C ILE A 5 1.32 1.76 5.55
N GLY A 6 1.40 2.62 4.53
CA GLY A 6 0.46 2.67 3.42
C GLY A 6 0.58 1.50 2.44
N GLY A 7 -0.42 1.37 1.56
CA GLY A 7 -0.47 0.35 0.52
C GLY A 7 0.43 0.62 -0.69
N THR A 8 0.26 -0.20 -1.72
CA THR A 8 1.00 -0.13 -2.99
C THR A 8 0.83 1.23 -3.66
N GLY A 9 1.93 1.82 -4.11
CA GLY A 9 1.92 3.05 -4.94
C GLY A 9 1.54 4.33 -4.18
N GLY A 10 1.47 4.30 -2.85
CA GLY A 10 1.07 5.43 -2.03
C GLY A 10 1.96 6.66 -2.21
N ASP A 11 1.33 7.84 -2.16
CA ASP A 11 1.98 9.15 -2.20
C ASP A 11 1.17 10.10 -1.32
N LEU A 12 1.78 10.63 -0.27
CA LEU A 12 1.11 11.48 0.74
C LEU A 12 0.61 12.84 0.21
N ARG A 13 1.01 13.22 -1.01
CA ARG A 13 0.46 14.40 -1.69
C ARG A 13 -0.94 14.16 -2.23
N ASN A 14 -1.32 12.90 -2.50
CA ASN A 14 -2.68 12.55 -2.88
C ASN A 14 -3.61 12.68 -1.66
N LYS A 15 -4.72 13.38 -1.85
CA LYS A 15 -5.71 13.65 -0.81
C LYS A 15 -7.11 13.17 -1.23
N PRO A 16 -7.92 12.69 -0.28
CA PRO A 16 -7.59 12.44 1.13
C PRO A 16 -6.65 11.22 1.28
N ASN A 17 -5.86 11.20 2.35
CA ASN A 17 -5.00 10.07 2.71
C ASN A 17 -5.18 9.68 4.20
N GLN A 18 -4.31 8.83 4.73
CA GLN A 18 -4.41 8.36 6.11
C GLN A 18 -4.28 9.46 7.17
N LEU A 19 -3.64 10.58 6.84
CA LEU A 19 -3.53 11.74 7.74
C LEU A 19 -4.85 12.52 7.84
N ASP A 20 -5.75 12.35 6.86
CA ASP A 20 -7.08 12.97 6.82
C ASP A 20 -8.18 11.98 7.28
N SER A 21 -7.79 10.79 7.75
CA SER A 21 -8.73 9.74 8.17
C SER A 21 -9.29 10.00 9.58
N PRO A 22 -10.44 9.43 9.95
CA PRO A 22 -10.98 9.53 11.32
C PRO A 22 -10.01 9.03 12.41
N LEU A 23 -9.00 8.23 12.06
CA LEU A 23 -7.95 7.81 12.99
C LEU A 23 -7.16 9.00 13.53
N SER A 24 -7.01 10.09 12.74
CA SER A 24 -6.29 11.30 13.16
C SER A 24 -6.99 12.07 14.29
N GLU A 25 -8.26 11.81 14.55
CA GLU A 25 -9.00 12.37 15.70
C GLU A 25 -8.57 11.71 17.02
N HIS A 26 -8.01 10.51 16.97
CA HIS A 26 -7.67 9.69 18.12
C HIS A 26 -6.18 9.39 18.27
N PHE A 27 -5.42 9.48 17.18
CA PHE A 27 -4.00 9.15 17.12
C PHE A 27 -3.20 10.26 16.43
N GLU A 28 -2.02 10.53 16.93
CA GLU A 28 -0.97 11.21 16.19
C GLU A 28 -0.43 10.22 15.14
N ILE A 29 -0.80 10.39 13.86
CA ILE A 29 -0.42 9.47 12.81
C ILE A 29 0.95 9.84 12.24
N ILE A 30 1.89 8.91 12.32
CA ILE A 30 3.17 8.95 11.63
C ILE A 30 3.02 8.12 10.36
N SER A 31 3.20 8.74 9.21
CA SER A 31 3.18 8.05 7.91
C SER A 31 4.23 8.64 6.99
N TYR A 32 4.66 7.85 6.01
CA TYR A 32 5.74 8.23 5.10
C TYR A 32 5.49 7.65 3.70
N ASP A 33 6.04 8.31 2.70
CA ASP A 33 6.14 7.74 1.37
C ASP A 33 7.21 6.65 1.40
N GLN A 34 6.86 5.43 1.02
CA GLN A 34 7.80 4.32 1.05
C GLN A 34 8.90 4.52 0.01
N ARG A 35 10.07 3.85 0.19
CA ARG A 35 11.19 3.94 -0.75
C ARG A 35 10.73 3.75 -2.21
N GLY A 36 11.23 4.59 -3.09
CA GLY A 36 10.86 4.58 -4.50
C GLY A 36 9.61 5.36 -4.85
N LEU A 37 8.81 5.77 -3.87
CA LEU A 37 7.51 6.44 -4.06
C LEU A 37 7.52 7.89 -3.56
N GLY A 38 6.51 8.63 -3.93
CA GLY A 38 6.23 9.99 -3.45
C GLY A 38 7.44 10.90 -3.44
N GLN A 39 7.69 11.49 -2.28
CA GLN A 39 8.79 12.43 -2.04
C GLN A 39 10.06 11.75 -1.48
N THR A 40 9.95 10.46 -1.11
CA THR A 40 11.09 9.68 -0.60
C THR A 40 12.09 9.35 -1.72
N SER A 41 13.34 9.09 -1.34
CA SER A 41 14.41 8.74 -2.25
C SER A 41 14.09 7.52 -3.12
N LYS A 42 14.66 7.49 -4.33
CA LYS A 42 14.39 6.46 -5.35
C LYS A 42 15.70 5.75 -5.73
N PRO A 43 16.28 4.98 -4.78
CA PRO A 43 17.56 4.33 -5.01
C PRO A 43 17.53 3.38 -6.20
N SER A 44 18.70 3.20 -6.82
CA SER A 44 18.89 2.22 -7.89
C SER A 44 18.82 0.78 -7.35
N GLY A 45 18.72 -0.20 -8.25
CA GLY A 45 18.65 -1.63 -7.87
C GLY A 45 17.25 -2.10 -7.52
N SER A 46 17.16 -3.36 -7.11
CA SER A 46 15.94 -4.01 -6.62
C SER A 46 15.62 -3.57 -5.19
N TYR A 47 14.35 -3.71 -4.80
CA TYR A 47 13.89 -3.50 -3.44
C TYR A 47 13.50 -4.85 -2.81
N SER A 48 13.54 -4.93 -1.49
CA SER A 48 13.12 -6.12 -0.74
C SER A 48 12.21 -5.75 0.43
N MET A 49 11.42 -6.70 0.93
CA MET A 49 10.56 -6.50 2.09
C MET A 49 11.37 -6.13 3.33
N GLN A 50 12.57 -6.72 3.48
CA GLN A 50 13.51 -6.39 4.55
C GLN A 50 13.92 -4.92 4.52
N GLN A 51 14.23 -4.38 3.35
CA GLN A 51 14.59 -2.96 3.21
C GLN A 51 13.44 -2.03 3.57
N TYR A 52 12.19 -2.39 3.21
CA TYR A 52 11.00 -1.61 3.61
C TYR A 52 10.80 -1.62 5.12
N ALA A 53 11.04 -2.77 5.76
CA ALA A 53 10.96 -2.90 7.22
C ALA A 53 12.07 -2.09 7.92
N ASP A 54 13.30 -2.16 7.42
CA ASP A 54 14.44 -1.42 7.98
C ASP A 54 14.30 0.10 7.78
N ASP A 55 13.67 0.56 6.70
CA ASP A 55 13.31 1.97 6.51
C ASP A 55 12.33 2.45 7.60
N ALA A 56 11.33 1.64 7.93
CA ALA A 56 10.39 1.97 9.01
C ALA A 56 11.11 2.04 10.37
N ALA A 57 12.04 1.11 10.64
CA ALA A 57 12.85 1.15 11.85
C ALA A 57 13.71 2.42 11.91
N SER A 58 14.39 2.74 10.82
CA SER A 58 15.26 3.94 10.73
C SER A 58 14.45 5.23 10.90
N LEU A 59 13.22 5.29 10.38
CA LEU A 59 12.32 6.43 10.61
C LEU A 59 12.00 6.59 12.10
N LEU A 60 11.72 5.50 12.80
CA LEU A 60 11.44 5.55 14.23
C LEU A 60 12.68 5.94 15.05
N ASP A 61 13.87 5.51 14.62
CA ASP A 61 15.14 5.91 15.25
C ASP A 61 15.37 7.42 15.13
N GLU A 62 15.15 7.97 13.93
CA GLU A 62 15.27 9.42 13.69
C GLU A 62 14.26 10.24 14.47
N LEU A 63 13.07 9.68 14.71
CA LEU A 63 12.02 10.31 15.52
C LEU A 63 12.20 10.06 17.04
N HIS A 64 13.23 9.31 17.45
CA HIS A 64 13.49 8.92 18.86
C HIS A 64 12.30 8.18 19.49
N ILE A 65 11.66 7.30 18.74
CA ILE A 65 10.54 6.48 19.20
C ILE A 65 10.99 5.03 19.35
N ASP A 66 11.07 4.55 20.58
CA ASP A 66 11.51 3.18 20.87
C ASP A 66 10.45 2.13 20.54
N THR A 67 9.20 2.39 20.90
CA THR A 67 8.10 1.44 20.72
C THR A 67 6.81 2.16 20.30
N ILE A 68 6.08 1.59 19.32
CA ILE A 68 4.89 2.23 18.75
C ILE A 68 3.85 1.18 18.33
N PRO A 69 2.54 1.48 18.39
CA PRO A 69 1.53 0.73 17.65
C PRO A 69 1.77 0.88 16.15
N VAL A 70 1.62 -0.20 15.40
CA VAL A 70 1.81 -0.24 13.94
C VAL A 70 0.53 -0.68 13.26
N MET A 71 0.10 0.06 12.25
CA MET A 71 -0.98 -0.32 11.33
C MET A 71 -0.43 -0.41 9.92
N GLY A 72 -0.56 -1.58 9.31
CA GLY A 72 -0.19 -1.80 7.92
C GLY A 72 -1.40 -2.13 7.04
N VAL A 73 -1.53 -1.46 5.90
CA VAL A 73 -2.63 -1.67 4.95
C VAL A 73 -2.10 -2.23 3.64
N SER A 74 -2.68 -3.33 3.17
CA SER A 74 -2.31 -3.98 1.89
C SER A 74 -0.81 -4.29 1.85
N PHE A 75 -0.04 -3.77 0.88
CA PHE A 75 1.42 -3.88 0.85
C PHE A 75 2.08 -3.42 2.17
N GLY A 76 1.58 -2.34 2.77
CA GLY A 76 2.05 -1.88 4.08
C GLY A 76 1.82 -2.89 5.21
N GLY A 77 0.81 -3.75 5.08
CA GLY A 77 0.60 -4.86 5.98
C GLY A 77 1.66 -5.96 5.85
N MET A 78 2.14 -6.22 4.63
CA MET A 78 3.27 -7.13 4.39
C MET A 78 4.56 -6.54 4.98
N VAL A 79 4.78 -5.23 4.80
CA VAL A 79 5.91 -4.52 5.43
C VAL A 79 5.83 -4.59 6.95
N ALA A 80 4.64 -4.39 7.53
CA ALA A 80 4.44 -4.47 8.98
C ALA A 80 4.71 -5.89 9.53
N GLN A 81 4.38 -6.93 8.78
CA GLN A 81 4.73 -8.32 9.15
C GLN A 81 6.24 -8.55 9.13
N GLU A 82 6.94 -8.09 8.09
CA GLU A 82 8.41 -8.17 8.06
C GLU A 82 9.04 -7.27 9.14
N PHE A 83 8.43 -6.13 9.42
CA PHE A 83 8.89 -5.22 10.48
C PHE A 83 8.83 -5.88 11.86
N ILE A 84 7.71 -6.50 12.24
CA ILE A 84 7.63 -7.19 13.54
C ILE A 84 8.53 -8.42 13.61
N LYS A 85 8.72 -9.13 12.50
CA LYS A 85 9.65 -10.27 12.43
C LYS A 85 11.09 -9.85 12.73
N ARG A 86 11.52 -8.68 12.28
CA ARG A 86 12.90 -8.17 12.40
C ARG A 86 13.10 -7.28 13.63
N HIS A 87 12.09 -6.53 14.00
CA HIS A 87 12.14 -5.45 14.99
C HIS A 87 11.02 -5.61 16.04
N ALA A 88 10.80 -6.82 16.56
CA ALA A 88 9.67 -7.13 17.46
C ALA A 88 9.55 -6.20 18.66
N SER A 89 10.66 -5.78 19.25
CA SER A 89 10.69 -4.86 20.41
C SER A 89 10.17 -3.45 20.09
N ARG A 90 10.07 -3.08 18.79
CA ARG A 90 9.60 -1.77 18.33
C ARG A 90 8.07 -1.71 18.19
N VAL A 91 7.37 -2.85 18.29
CA VAL A 91 5.93 -2.96 18.04
C VAL A 91 5.18 -3.26 19.32
N SER A 92 4.39 -2.30 19.80
CA SER A 92 3.55 -2.49 20.99
C SER A 92 2.20 -3.15 20.65
N LYS A 93 1.65 -2.86 19.48
CA LYS A 93 0.42 -3.46 18.93
C LYS A 93 0.54 -3.50 17.41
N LEU A 94 -0.07 -4.52 16.77
CA LEU A 94 -0.08 -4.68 15.33
C LEU A 94 -1.52 -4.76 14.82
N ILE A 95 -1.84 -3.93 13.82
CA ILE A 95 -3.09 -3.95 13.07
C ILE A 95 -2.76 -4.22 11.61
N LEU A 96 -3.33 -5.28 11.07
CA LEU A 96 -3.17 -5.66 9.67
C LEU A 96 -4.53 -5.54 8.97
N ALA A 97 -4.60 -4.72 7.92
CA ALA A 97 -5.82 -4.48 7.16
C ALA A 97 -5.62 -4.77 5.67
N CYS A 98 -6.55 -5.50 5.05
CA CYS A 98 -6.56 -5.77 3.61
C CYS A 98 -5.23 -6.32 3.07
N THR A 99 -4.57 -7.20 3.82
CA THR A 99 -3.24 -7.72 3.53
C THR A 99 -3.22 -9.24 3.52
N SER A 100 -2.10 -9.82 3.16
CA SER A 100 -1.90 -11.27 3.14
C SER A 100 -0.60 -11.62 3.86
N SER A 101 -0.52 -12.85 4.38
CA SER A 101 0.70 -13.37 5.00
C SER A 101 1.73 -13.85 3.95
N GLY A 102 1.33 -13.96 2.70
CA GLY A 102 2.17 -14.57 1.67
C GLY A 102 2.30 -16.07 1.80
N GLY A 103 3.17 -16.69 0.99
CA GLY A 103 3.49 -18.11 1.03
C GLY A 103 2.28 -19.03 1.11
N ASP A 104 2.38 -20.07 1.93
CA ASP A 104 1.31 -21.06 2.17
C ASP A 104 0.09 -20.47 2.91
N GLY A 105 0.24 -19.31 3.55
CA GLY A 105 -0.83 -18.62 4.27
C GLY A 105 -1.84 -17.91 3.37
N GLY A 106 -1.61 -17.89 2.08
CA GLY A 106 -2.47 -17.31 1.06
C GLY A 106 -1.85 -16.15 0.30
N SER A 107 -1.90 -16.24 -1.02
CA SER A 107 -1.42 -15.20 -1.92
C SER A 107 -2.48 -14.10 -2.12
N SER A 108 -2.03 -12.87 -2.25
CA SER A 108 -2.86 -11.79 -2.78
C SER A 108 -2.82 -11.77 -4.31
N TYR A 109 -3.75 -11.03 -4.93
CA TYR A 109 -3.75 -10.85 -6.37
C TYR A 109 -2.37 -10.42 -6.89
N PRO A 110 -1.85 -11.03 -7.99
CA PRO A 110 -0.52 -10.75 -8.53
C PRO A 110 -0.49 -9.40 -9.26
N LEU A 111 -0.56 -8.29 -8.52
CA LEU A 111 -0.68 -6.93 -9.08
C LEU A 111 0.39 -6.57 -10.12
N HIS A 112 1.52 -7.27 -10.17
CA HIS A 112 2.53 -7.05 -11.21
C HIS A 112 2.03 -7.41 -12.61
N THR A 113 1.03 -8.31 -12.74
CA THR A 113 0.43 -8.66 -14.03
C THR A 113 -0.42 -7.52 -14.62
N LEU A 114 -0.83 -6.56 -13.80
CA LEU A 114 -1.53 -5.37 -14.29
C LEU A 114 -0.66 -4.49 -15.19
N GLU A 115 0.67 -4.57 -15.04
CA GLU A 115 1.60 -3.82 -15.88
C GLU A 115 1.69 -4.34 -17.32
N GLU A 116 1.15 -5.53 -17.59
CA GLU A 116 1.06 -6.14 -18.92
C GLU A 116 -0.25 -5.77 -19.66
N MET A 117 -1.20 -5.16 -18.95
CA MET A 117 -2.51 -4.75 -19.47
C MET A 117 -2.45 -3.35 -20.06
N ASN A 118 -3.37 -3.04 -20.99
CA ASN A 118 -3.59 -1.66 -21.42
C ASN A 118 -4.22 -0.84 -20.27
N GLU A 119 -4.21 0.49 -20.38
CA GLU A 119 -4.63 1.39 -19.29
C GLU A 119 -6.11 1.19 -18.88
N GLU A 120 -6.99 0.89 -19.83
CA GLU A 120 -8.42 0.65 -19.58
C GLU A 120 -8.62 -0.68 -18.84
N GLU A 121 -8.05 -1.75 -19.32
CA GLU A 121 -8.09 -3.07 -18.67
C GLU A 121 -7.49 -3.03 -17.27
N LYS A 122 -6.36 -2.31 -17.11
CA LYS A 122 -5.69 -2.11 -15.82
C LYS A 122 -6.59 -1.38 -14.83
N LEU A 123 -7.25 -0.31 -15.27
CA LEU A 123 -8.18 0.46 -14.44
C LEU A 123 -9.34 -0.40 -13.98
N GLU A 124 -10.03 -1.04 -14.92
CA GLU A 124 -11.20 -1.89 -14.64
C GLU A 124 -10.85 -3.06 -13.72
N THR A 125 -9.75 -3.75 -14.00
CA THR A 125 -9.26 -4.85 -13.17
C THR A 125 -8.92 -4.36 -11.77
N SER A 126 -8.26 -3.20 -11.65
CA SER A 126 -7.93 -2.61 -10.35
C SER A 126 -9.17 -2.29 -9.52
N ILE A 127 -10.23 -1.78 -10.16
CA ILE A 127 -11.50 -1.49 -9.47
C ILE A 127 -12.14 -2.80 -8.97
N LYS A 128 -12.24 -3.82 -9.84
CA LYS A 128 -12.83 -5.13 -9.51
C LYS A 128 -12.07 -5.87 -8.40
N ILE A 129 -10.74 -5.75 -8.35
CA ILE A 129 -9.92 -6.32 -7.25
C ILE A 129 -10.23 -5.64 -5.92
N ASN A 130 -10.49 -4.33 -5.93
CA ASN A 130 -10.76 -3.56 -4.71
C ASN A 130 -12.19 -3.74 -4.20
N ASP A 131 -13.14 -4.09 -5.06
CA ASP A 131 -14.52 -4.38 -4.67
C ASP A 131 -15.10 -5.54 -5.48
N LEU A 132 -15.09 -6.73 -4.88
CA LEU A 132 -15.56 -7.96 -5.49
C LEU A 132 -17.07 -7.98 -5.76
N ARG A 133 -17.84 -7.00 -5.31
CA ARG A 133 -19.26 -6.83 -5.64
C ARG A 133 -19.45 -6.30 -7.05
N ILE A 134 -18.43 -5.65 -7.61
CA ILE A 134 -18.44 -5.15 -9.00
C ILE A 134 -18.15 -6.32 -9.94
N THR A 135 -19.18 -7.08 -10.27
CA THR A 135 -19.14 -8.18 -11.24
C THR A 135 -19.59 -7.69 -12.62
N ASP A 136 -19.33 -8.48 -13.67
CA ASP A 136 -19.78 -8.14 -15.03
C ASP A 136 -21.33 -7.99 -15.07
N ALA A 137 -22.05 -8.88 -14.40
CA ALA A 137 -23.52 -8.79 -14.28
C ALA A 137 -23.98 -7.52 -13.53
N TRP A 138 -23.21 -7.07 -12.54
CA TRP A 138 -23.50 -5.81 -11.85
C TRP A 138 -23.26 -4.61 -12.78
N ILE A 139 -22.18 -4.63 -13.54
CA ILE A 139 -21.82 -3.58 -14.52
C ILE A 139 -22.92 -3.43 -15.58
N GLU A 140 -23.40 -4.55 -16.16
CA GLU A 140 -24.50 -4.55 -17.16
C GLU A 140 -25.78 -3.89 -16.62
N GLN A 141 -26.03 -3.99 -15.32
CA GLN A 141 -27.22 -3.42 -14.68
C GLN A 141 -27.02 -1.99 -14.17
N ASN A 142 -25.78 -1.48 -14.11
CA ASN A 142 -25.42 -0.22 -13.47
C ASN A 142 -24.41 0.58 -14.28
N ASP A 143 -24.56 0.66 -15.62
CA ASP A 143 -23.57 1.28 -16.51
C ASP A 143 -23.24 2.72 -16.13
N ASP A 144 -24.22 3.58 -15.88
CA ASP A 144 -23.98 4.98 -15.48
C ASP A 144 -23.14 5.07 -14.21
N LEU A 145 -23.40 4.22 -13.22
CA LEU A 145 -22.65 4.17 -11.96
C LEU A 145 -21.24 3.63 -12.22
N TRP A 146 -21.10 2.63 -13.07
CA TRP A 146 -19.80 2.11 -13.47
C TRP A 146 -18.91 3.16 -14.12
N GLN A 147 -19.45 3.95 -15.07
CA GLN A 147 -18.70 5.05 -15.68
C GLN A 147 -18.28 6.10 -14.65
N SER A 148 -19.16 6.43 -13.70
CA SER A 148 -18.83 7.35 -12.61
C SER A 148 -17.70 6.82 -11.71
N ILE A 149 -17.71 5.53 -11.38
CA ILE A 149 -16.65 4.88 -10.59
C ILE A 149 -15.31 4.92 -11.34
N LYS A 150 -15.30 4.60 -12.65
CA LYS A 150 -14.10 4.67 -13.49
C LYS A 150 -13.52 6.08 -13.48
N GLN A 151 -14.35 7.08 -13.74
CA GLN A 151 -13.92 8.48 -13.75
C GLN A 151 -13.36 8.96 -12.40
N GLN A 152 -13.98 8.55 -11.30
CA GLN A 152 -13.47 8.85 -9.96
C GLN A 152 -12.12 8.15 -9.70
N ALA A 153 -11.95 6.91 -10.13
CA ALA A 153 -10.72 6.16 -9.96
C ALA A 153 -9.56 6.77 -10.78
N GLU A 154 -9.82 7.24 -12.00
CA GLU A 154 -8.84 7.97 -12.83
C GLU A 154 -8.36 9.26 -12.17
N ASN A 155 -9.29 10.01 -11.58
CA ASN A 155 -9.02 11.33 -10.98
C ASN A 155 -8.43 11.24 -9.56
N ARG A 156 -8.51 10.08 -8.91
CA ARG A 156 -8.18 9.91 -7.49
C ARG A 156 -6.72 10.17 -7.16
N ASN A 157 -5.81 9.92 -8.11
CA ASN A 157 -4.37 9.99 -7.90
C ASN A 157 -3.73 11.00 -8.85
N ALA A 158 -3.62 12.25 -8.42
CA ALA A 158 -2.91 13.28 -9.18
C ALA A 158 -1.40 13.00 -9.27
N TYR A 159 -0.84 12.38 -8.22
CA TYR A 159 0.57 11.98 -8.16
C TYR A 159 0.68 10.48 -8.34
N LYS A 160 1.01 10.05 -9.57
CA LYS A 160 1.23 8.63 -9.89
C LYS A 160 2.72 8.27 -9.71
N PRO A 161 3.02 7.08 -9.17
CA PRO A 161 4.40 6.61 -9.11
C PRO A 161 4.96 6.40 -10.51
N LEU A 162 6.27 6.57 -10.67
CA LEU A 162 6.95 6.16 -11.89
C LEU A 162 6.79 4.64 -12.09
N PRO A 163 6.39 4.14 -13.27
CA PRO A 163 6.14 2.72 -13.50
C PRO A 163 7.28 1.81 -13.03
N ARG A 164 8.53 2.18 -13.34
CA ARG A 164 9.72 1.43 -12.91
C ARG A 164 9.85 1.30 -11.39
N ASN A 165 9.41 2.29 -10.63
CA ASN A 165 9.51 2.28 -9.16
C ASN A 165 8.34 1.50 -8.55
N LEU A 166 7.15 1.63 -9.12
CA LEU A 166 6.01 0.78 -8.77
C LEU A 166 6.33 -0.70 -9.00
N LEU A 167 6.91 -1.03 -10.16
CA LEU A 167 7.33 -2.39 -10.47
C LEU A 167 8.33 -2.94 -9.43
N LYS A 168 9.30 -2.14 -8.98
CA LYS A 168 10.23 -2.57 -7.91
C LYS A 168 9.51 -2.92 -6.62
N GLN A 169 8.50 -2.12 -6.23
CA GLN A 169 7.67 -2.41 -5.06
C GLN A 169 6.87 -3.71 -5.25
N LEU A 170 6.27 -3.90 -6.43
CA LEU A 170 5.50 -5.11 -6.75
C LEU A 170 6.38 -6.37 -6.81
N LEU A 171 7.62 -6.26 -7.27
CA LEU A 171 8.57 -7.37 -7.28
C LEU A 171 9.04 -7.70 -5.86
N ALA A 172 9.29 -6.71 -5.00
CA ALA A 172 9.66 -6.94 -3.61
C ALA A 172 8.61 -7.75 -2.85
N ARG A 173 7.31 -7.51 -3.11
CA ARG A 173 6.22 -8.27 -2.46
C ARG A 173 6.08 -9.70 -2.96
N LYS A 174 6.58 -10.02 -4.16
CA LYS A 174 6.48 -11.36 -4.73
C LYS A 174 7.19 -12.40 -3.84
N ASP A 175 8.24 -11.98 -3.15
CA ASP A 175 9.04 -12.82 -2.26
C ASP A 175 8.59 -12.72 -0.79
N HIS A 176 7.43 -12.07 -0.53
CA HIS A 176 6.85 -12.02 0.81
C HIS A 176 6.30 -13.38 1.20
N ASN A 177 6.85 -13.92 2.31
CA ASN A 177 6.55 -15.27 2.78
C ASN A 177 6.61 -15.33 4.31
#